data_0c12932bb9bf4fb87f6073fcb385aa8b
#
_entry.id   0c12932bb9bf4fb87f6073fcb385aa8b
#
_cell.length_a   1.000
_cell.length_b   1.000
_cell.length_c   1.000
_cell.angle_alpha   90.00
_cell.angle_beta   90.00
_cell.angle_gamma   90.00
#
_symmetry.space_group_name_H-M   'P 1'
#
loop_
_entity.id
_entity.type
_entity.pdbx_description
1 polymer ?
#
loop_
_entity_poly.entity_id
_entity_poly.type
_entity_poly.pdbx_seq_one_letter_code
_entity_poly.pdbx_strand_id
1 'polypeptide(L)'
;MGWAWIKLFSFLGLAQVQRVAPIAHRVEGKRNLDMDTAMAILNNRFQIMAQYRKLVIVPLVRQELSRADATLRHQLRRAKRLLTREPSLLQQEQQAHIDVMLAQSQALKVIYEKRLALQQIWSKTSANGHDMLAAIKQWVHEAEASGIQSLRDFAEHLRTYSLRPSVTPA
;
A
#
# COMPACT_ATOMS: atom_id res chain seq x y z
N MET A 1 -69.53 -10.57 9.32
CA MET A 1 -69.75 -9.23 9.86
C MET A 1 -68.40 -8.65 10.14
N GLY A 2 -67.87 -7.64 9.59
CA GLY A 2 -68.26 -6.51 8.81
C GLY A 2 -66.98 -5.75 8.53
N TRP A 3 -66.81 -5.36 7.32
CA TRP A 3 -66.60 -4.02 6.77
C TRP A 3 -65.29 -3.34 7.19
N ALA A 4 -64.28 -3.26 6.30
CA ALA A 4 -64.05 -2.22 5.29
C ALA A 4 -63.74 -0.86 5.92
N TRP A 5 -62.54 -0.34 5.64
CA TRP A 5 -62.33 1.04 5.23
C TRP A 5 -61.04 1.19 4.43
N ILE A 6 -61.23 1.28 3.11
CA ILE A 6 -60.29 1.84 2.17
C ILE A 6 -60.20 3.35 2.43
N LYS A 7 -59.02 3.89 2.65
CA LYS A 7 -58.77 5.30 2.41
C LYS A 7 -57.55 5.47 1.54
N LEU A 8 -57.87 5.73 0.28
CA LEU A 8 -57.01 6.45 -0.67
C LEU A 8 -56.45 7.70 -0.01
N PHE A 9 -55.14 7.83 -0.02
CA PHE A 9 -54.51 9.13 -0.08
C PHE A 9 -53.51 9.13 -1.23
N SER A 10 -54.02 9.63 -2.37
CA SER A 10 -53.19 10.19 -3.43
C SER A 10 -52.50 11.42 -2.87
N PHE A 11 -51.21 11.34 -2.69
CA PHE A 11 -50.39 12.52 -2.58
C PHE A 11 -49.33 12.43 -3.70
N LEU A 12 -49.57 13.19 -4.74
CA LEU A 12 -48.57 13.57 -5.72
C LEU A 12 -47.50 14.34 -4.96
N GLY A 13 -46.40 13.66 -4.69
CA GLY A 13 -45.12 14.24 -4.35
C GLY A 13 -44.15 13.88 -5.44
N LEU A 14 -43.95 14.81 -6.35
CA LEU A 14 -42.85 14.80 -7.32
C LEU A 14 -41.54 14.67 -6.56
N ALA A 15 -41.09 13.45 -6.31
CA ALA A 15 -39.72 13.19 -5.94
C ALA A 15 -38.87 13.46 -7.17
N GLN A 16 -38.34 14.66 -7.21
CA GLN A 16 -37.29 15.07 -8.10
C GLN A 16 -36.10 14.13 -7.83
N VAL A 17 -35.99 13.10 -8.66
CA VAL A 17 -34.80 12.26 -8.71
C VAL A 17 -33.67 13.17 -9.18
N GLN A 18 -32.99 13.76 -8.21
CA GLN A 18 -31.74 14.43 -8.43
C GLN A 18 -30.81 13.36 -9.02
N ARG A 19 -30.65 13.38 -10.34
CA ARG A 19 -29.59 12.65 -11.03
C ARG A 19 -28.27 13.15 -10.44
N VAL A 20 -27.78 12.44 -9.43
CA VAL A 20 -26.38 12.51 -9.08
C VAL A 20 -25.64 12.06 -10.33
N ALA A 21 -25.11 13.03 -11.07
CA ALA A 21 -24.21 12.74 -12.14
C ALA A 21 -23.15 11.78 -11.60
N PRO A 22 -22.86 10.65 -12.28
CA PRO A 22 -21.74 9.82 -11.88
C PRO A 22 -20.53 10.74 -11.91
N ILE A 23 -19.90 10.92 -10.74
CA ILE A 23 -18.56 11.48 -10.67
C ILE A 23 -17.76 10.56 -11.57
N ALA A 24 -17.53 11.02 -12.80
CA ALA A 24 -16.59 10.39 -13.70
C ALA A 24 -15.25 10.45 -12.96
N HIS A 25 -14.93 9.38 -12.22
CA HIS A 25 -13.57 9.11 -11.86
C HIS A 25 -12.81 9.10 -13.18
N ARG A 26 -12.18 10.21 -13.46
CA ARG A 26 -11.19 10.33 -14.51
C ARG A 26 -10.24 9.18 -14.28
N VAL A 27 -10.41 8.11 -15.03
CA VAL A 27 -9.42 7.06 -15.16
C VAL A 27 -8.26 7.73 -15.88
N GLU A 28 -7.46 8.48 -15.15
CA GLU A 28 -6.12 8.85 -15.60
C GLU A 28 -5.45 7.52 -15.90
N GLY A 29 -5.21 7.27 -17.18
CA GLY A 29 -4.62 6.03 -17.62
C GLY A 29 -3.39 5.77 -16.76
N LYS A 30 -3.40 4.67 -15.97
CA LYS A 30 -2.29 4.30 -15.10
C LYS A 30 -1.03 4.39 -15.95
N ARG A 31 -0.13 5.31 -15.63
CA ARG A 31 1.14 5.43 -16.35
C ARG A 31 1.83 4.07 -16.31
N ASN A 32 2.11 3.52 -17.49
CA ASN A 32 2.89 2.30 -17.56
C ASN A 32 4.29 2.59 -17.09
N LEU A 33 4.79 1.74 -16.21
CA LEU A 33 6.17 1.80 -15.75
C LEU A 33 7.07 1.48 -16.95
N ASP A 34 7.83 2.49 -17.40
CA ASP A 34 8.76 2.41 -18.52
C ASP A 34 10.19 2.05 -18.05
N MET A 35 11.10 1.89 -19.00
CA MET A 35 12.47 1.52 -18.71
C MET A 35 13.20 2.63 -17.94
N ASP A 36 12.96 3.90 -18.26
CA ASP A 36 13.62 5.03 -17.62
C ASP A 36 13.22 5.13 -16.15
N THR A 37 11.92 4.98 -15.86
CA THR A 37 11.41 4.92 -14.48
C THR A 37 11.98 3.73 -13.73
N ALA A 38 12.06 2.54 -14.36
CA ALA A 38 12.65 1.36 -13.73
C ALA A 38 14.12 1.58 -13.41
N MET A 39 14.89 2.14 -14.33
CA MET A 39 16.31 2.47 -14.10
C MET A 39 16.47 3.53 -13.00
N ALA A 40 15.57 4.53 -12.93
CA ALA A 40 15.58 5.49 -11.85
C ALA A 40 15.33 4.84 -10.48
N ILE A 41 14.38 3.90 -10.39
CA ILE A 41 14.13 3.11 -9.18
C ILE A 41 15.36 2.28 -8.81
N LEU A 42 15.93 1.57 -9.77
CA LEU A 42 17.08 0.68 -9.55
C LEU A 42 18.32 1.42 -9.05
N ASN A 43 18.57 2.61 -9.57
CA ASN A 43 19.71 3.44 -9.18
C ASN A 43 19.53 4.11 -7.80
N ASN A 44 18.32 4.07 -7.22
CA ASN A 44 17.99 4.76 -5.98
C ASN A 44 17.48 3.85 -4.87
N ARG A 45 18.07 2.64 -4.74
CA ARG A 45 17.68 1.64 -3.74
C ARG A 45 17.44 2.24 -2.35
N PHE A 46 18.39 3.00 -1.82
CA PHE A 46 18.29 3.54 -0.46
C PHE A 46 17.11 4.50 -0.29
N GLN A 47 16.89 5.37 -1.28
CA GLN A 47 15.77 6.31 -1.26
C GLN A 47 14.43 5.58 -1.36
N ILE A 48 14.31 4.62 -2.27
CA ILE A 48 13.10 3.80 -2.42
C ILE A 48 12.78 3.04 -1.13
N MET A 49 13.77 2.41 -0.51
CA MET A 49 13.57 1.69 0.76
C MET A 49 13.21 2.63 1.92
N ALA A 50 13.79 3.84 1.96
CA ALA A 50 13.41 4.87 2.94
C ALA A 50 11.97 5.36 2.72
N GLN A 51 11.56 5.55 1.46
CA GLN A 51 10.18 5.89 1.11
C GLN A 51 9.20 4.76 1.45
N TYR A 52 9.56 3.50 1.17
CA TYR A 52 8.76 2.35 1.60
C TYR A 52 8.50 2.36 3.10
N ARG A 53 9.54 2.60 3.90
CA ARG A 53 9.38 2.76 5.35
C ARG A 53 8.40 3.87 5.69
N LYS A 54 8.55 5.05 5.06
CA LYS A 54 7.74 6.25 5.37
C LYS A 54 6.29 6.11 4.92
N LEU A 55 6.07 5.56 3.72
CA LEU A 55 4.76 5.54 3.07
C LEU A 55 3.97 4.25 3.33
N VAL A 56 4.63 3.13 3.67
CA VAL A 56 3.97 1.84 3.89
C VAL A 56 4.05 1.42 5.35
N ILE A 57 5.26 1.23 5.89
CA ILE A 57 5.41 0.63 7.24
C ILE A 57 4.87 1.58 8.32
N VAL A 58 5.24 2.85 8.28
CA VAL A 58 4.85 3.81 9.33
C VAL A 58 3.33 4.03 9.39
N PRO A 59 2.61 4.24 8.27
CA PRO A 59 1.15 4.40 8.31
C PRO A 59 0.45 3.14 8.81
N LEU A 60 0.84 1.95 8.32
CA LEU A 60 0.19 0.71 8.75
C LEU A 60 0.42 0.43 10.23
N VAL A 61 1.67 0.55 10.73
CA VAL A 61 1.94 0.37 12.16
C VAL A 61 1.18 1.39 13.01
N ARG A 62 1.00 2.63 12.54
CA ARG A 62 0.18 3.63 13.23
C ARG A 62 -1.29 3.19 13.30
N GLN A 63 -1.82 2.64 12.23
CA GLN A 63 -3.18 2.10 12.18
C GLN A 63 -3.34 0.93 13.15
N GLU A 64 -2.41 -0.02 13.18
CA GLU A 64 -2.41 -1.14 14.14
C GLU A 64 -2.30 -0.63 15.60
N LEU A 65 -1.43 0.36 15.85
CA LEU A 65 -1.30 0.98 17.19
C LEU A 65 -2.58 1.63 17.70
N SER A 66 -3.43 2.19 16.80
CA SER A 66 -4.70 2.81 17.20
C SER A 66 -5.72 1.78 17.70
N ARG A 67 -5.60 0.53 17.28
CA ARG A 67 -6.49 -0.59 17.63
C ARG A 67 -5.95 -1.46 18.75
N ALA A 68 -4.68 -1.33 19.09
CA ALA A 68 -3.96 -2.18 20.01
C ALA A 68 -4.22 -1.80 21.48
N ASP A 69 -4.20 -2.79 22.38
CA ASP A 69 -4.09 -2.59 23.82
C ASP A 69 -2.69 -2.12 24.26
N ALA A 70 -2.48 -1.90 25.55
CA ALA A 70 -1.21 -1.37 26.08
C ALA A 70 -0.03 -2.31 25.78
N THR A 71 -0.22 -3.62 25.93
CA THR A 71 0.82 -4.64 25.74
C THR A 71 1.22 -4.72 24.27
N LEU A 72 0.24 -4.84 23.39
CA LEU A 72 0.46 -4.91 21.95
C LEU A 72 1.07 -3.61 21.40
N ARG A 73 0.70 -2.45 21.93
CA ARG A 73 1.32 -1.16 21.57
C ARG A 73 2.82 -1.14 21.81
N HIS A 74 3.27 -1.66 22.94
CA HIS A 74 4.72 -1.75 23.23
C HIS A 74 5.43 -2.66 22.22
N GLN A 75 4.85 -3.82 21.93
CA GLN A 75 5.39 -4.78 20.96
C GLN A 75 5.44 -4.19 19.55
N LEU A 76 4.38 -3.52 19.08
CA LEU A 76 4.32 -2.87 17.77
C LEU A 76 5.34 -1.74 17.60
N ARG A 77 5.60 -0.95 18.67
CA ARG A 77 6.65 0.08 18.63
C ARG A 77 8.04 -0.51 18.44
N ARG A 78 8.32 -1.64 19.09
CA ARG A 78 9.56 -2.40 18.91
C ARG A 78 9.64 -3.00 17.49
N ALA A 79 8.57 -3.66 17.02
CA ALA A 79 8.48 -4.26 15.70
C ALA A 79 8.71 -3.24 14.58
N LYS A 80 8.17 -2.01 14.69
CA LYS A 80 8.37 -0.94 13.70
C LYS A 80 9.83 -0.70 13.31
N ARG A 81 10.75 -0.80 14.29
CA ARG A 81 12.20 -0.63 14.05
C ARG A 81 12.79 -1.86 13.37
N LEU A 82 12.36 -3.04 13.81
CA LEU A 82 12.87 -4.31 13.32
C LEU A 82 12.41 -4.62 11.89
N LEU A 83 11.16 -4.32 11.56
CA LEU A 83 10.59 -4.48 10.21
C LEU A 83 11.35 -3.72 9.11
N THR A 84 12.17 -2.76 9.48
CA THR A 84 12.97 -1.96 8.53
C THR A 84 14.43 -2.42 8.42
N ARG A 85 14.88 -3.31 9.31
CA ARG A 85 16.24 -3.83 9.30
C ARG A 85 16.42 -4.91 8.21
N GLU A 86 17.67 -5.11 7.83
CA GLU A 86 18.07 -6.25 7.01
C GLU A 86 17.90 -7.54 7.83
N PRO A 87 17.21 -8.58 7.31
CA PRO A 87 16.99 -9.83 8.05
C PRO A 87 18.29 -10.48 8.54
N SER A 88 19.34 -10.43 7.74
CA SER A 88 20.67 -10.97 8.09
C SER A 88 21.36 -10.28 9.26
N LEU A 89 20.91 -9.07 9.63
CA LEU A 89 21.43 -8.29 10.77
C LEU A 89 20.56 -8.41 12.01
N LEU A 90 19.51 -9.24 11.98
CA LEU A 90 18.65 -9.47 13.12
C LEU A 90 19.20 -10.56 14.02
N GLN A 91 19.20 -10.31 15.32
CA GLN A 91 19.46 -11.34 16.32
C GLN A 91 18.25 -12.30 16.41
N GLN A 92 18.48 -13.50 16.89
CA GLN A 92 17.44 -14.53 16.98
C GLN A 92 16.20 -14.07 17.75
N GLU A 93 16.37 -13.37 18.88
CA GLU A 93 15.26 -12.80 19.65
C GLU A 93 14.47 -11.73 18.86
N GLN A 94 15.18 -10.94 18.06
CA GLN A 94 14.54 -9.92 17.22
C GLN A 94 13.74 -10.54 16.11
N GLN A 95 14.26 -11.60 15.49
CA GLN A 95 13.55 -12.37 14.49
C GLN A 95 12.30 -13.03 15.10
N ALA A 96 12.42 -13.71 16.23
CA ALA A 96 11.30 -14.31 16.93
C ALA A 96 10.21 -13.27 17.29
N HIS A 97 10.61 -12.06 17.68
CA HIS A 97 9.66 -10.98 17.94
C HIS A 97 8.92 -10.55 16.67
N ILE A 98 9.61 -10.43 15.53
CA ILE A 98 8.97 -10.15 14.24
C ILE A 98 7.99 -11.25 13.90
N ASP A 99 8.39 -12.52 13.99
CA ASP A 99 7.56 -13.67 13.63
C ASP A 99 6.24 -13.70 14.43
N VAL A 100 6.31 -13.40 15.73
CA VAL A 100 5.12 -13.26 16.58
C VAL A 100 4.22 -12.13 16.08
N MET A 101 4.78 -10.97 15.72
CA MET A 101 4.01 -9.84 15.22
C MET A 101 3.37 -10.11 13.86
N LEU A 102 4.09 -10.79 12.97
CA LEU A 102 3.57 -11.17 11.66
C LEU A 102 2.46 -12.22 11.75
N ALA A 103 2.54 -13.12 12.74
CA ALA A 103 1.48 -14.09 13.02
C ALA A 103 0.18 -13.42 13.54
N GLN A 104 0.30 -12.29 14.23
CA GLN A 104 -0.85 -11.57 14.80
C GLN A 104 -1.51 -10.60 13.82
N SER A 105 -0.81 -10.12 12.79
CA SER A 105 -1.34 -9.18 11.82
C SER A 105 -1.00 -9.58 10.39
N GLN A 106 -2.01 -10.05 9.66
CA GLN A 106 -1.87 -10.38 8.25
C GLN A 106 -1.40 -9.18 7.41
N ALA A 107 -1.84 -7.98 7.76
CA ALA A 107 -1.42 -6.76 7.07
C ALA A 107 0.09 -6.48 7.27
N LEU A 108 0.60 -6.63 8.51
CA LEU A 108 2.04 -6.52 8.78
C LEU A 108 2.85 -7.59 8.03
N LYS A 109 2.34 -8.82 7.96
CA LYS A 109 2.97 -9.91 7.21
C LYS A 109 3.11 -9.55 5.73
N VAL A 110 2.02 -9.11 5.09
CA VAL A 110 2.03 -8.74 3.68
C VAL A 110 3.00 -7.60 3.38
N ILE A 111 3.02 -6.53 4.18
CA ILE A 111 3.97 -5.43 3.92
C ILE A 111 5.42 -5.84 4.17
N TYR A 112 5.68 -6.74 5.11
CA TYR A 112 7.03 -7.24 5.36
C TYR A 112 7.51 -8.12 4.19
N GLU A 113 6.71 -9.06 3.73
CA GLU A 113 7.00 -9.89 2.56
C GLU A 113 7.21 -9.04 1.30
N LYS A 114 6.36 -8.04 1.07
CA LYS A 114 6.52 -7.10 -0.06
C LYS A 114 7.79 -6.26 0.04
N ARG A 115 8.19 -5.87 1.26
CA ARG A 115 9.48 -5.20 1.48
C ARG A 115 10.65 -6.10 1.05
N LEU A 116 10.64 -7.36 1.50
CA LEU A 116 11.69 -8.31 1.17
C LEU A 116 11.74 -8.61 -0.34
N ALA A 117 10.57 -8.81 -0.95
CA ALA A 117 10.47 -9.02 -2.39
C ALA A 117 11.01 -7.82 -3.19
N LEU A 118 10.68 -6.58 -2.77
CA LEU A 118 11.22 -5.37 -3.39
C LEU A 118 12.74 -5.32 -3.26
N GLN A 119 13.27 -5.65 -2.08
CA GLN A 119 14.71 -5.67 -1.82
C GLN A 119 15.45 -6.71 -2.66
N GLN A 120 14.83 -7.88 -2.90
CA GLN A 120 15.40 -8.94 -3.72
C GLN A 120 15.60 -8.54 -5.18
N ILE A 121 14.87 -7.54 -5.69
CA ILE A 121 15.06 -7.04 -7.06
C ILE A 121 16.50 -6.52 -7.23
N TRP A 122 17.05 -5.83 -6.22
CA TRP A 122 18.40 -5.31 -6.26
C TRP A 122 19.50 -6.35 -5.97
N SER A 123 19.16 -7.51 -5.42
CA SER A 123 20.13 -8.58 -5.16
C SER A 123 20.36 -9.50 -6.37
N LYS A 124 19.57 -9.36 -7.42
CA LYS A 124 19.74 -10.11 -8.69
C LYS A 124 20.83 -9.48 -9.54
N THR A 125 22.09 -9.75 -9.22
CA THR A 125 23.25 -9.16 -9.87
C THR A 125 23.47 -9.56 -11.34
N SER A 126 22.85 -10.66 -11.79
CA SER A 126 22.95 -11.19 -13.15
C SER A 126 21.74 -10.85 -14.04
N ALA A 127 20.73 -10.15 -13.52
CA ALA A 127 19.54 -9.80 -14.30
C ALA A 127 19.86 -8.65 -15.27
N ASN A 128 19.39 -8.78 -16.52
CA ASN A 128 19.41 -7.67 -17.47
C ASN A 128 18.32 -6.63 -17.13
N GLY A 129 18.40 -5.44 -17.75
CA GLY A 129 17.44 -4.36 -17.48
C GLY A 129 15.97 -4.74 -17.75
N HIS A 130 15.72 -5.63 -18.72
CA HIS A 130 14.37 -6.11 -19.02
C HIS A 130 13.82 -7.00 -17.93
N ASP A 131 14.62 -7.91 -17.38
CA ASP A 131 14.21 -8.79 -16.27
C ASP A 131 13.93 -7.97 -15.01
N MET A 132 14.74 -6.96 -14.77
CA MET A 132 14.56 -6.05 -13.64
C MET A 132 13.29 -5.20 -13.80
N LEU A 133 13.02 -4.68 -14.99
CA LEU A 133 11.77 -3.98 -15.31
C LEU A 133 10.56 -4.90 -15.11
N ALA A 134 10.64 -6.15 -15.60
CA ALA A 134 9.57 -7.13 -15.41
C ALA A 134 9.33 -7.42 -13.92
N ALA A 135 10.40 -7.57 -13.13
CA ALA A 135 10.30 -7.79 -11.69
C ALA A 135 9.66 -6.59 -10.95
N ILE A 136 10.00 -5.34 -11.32
CA ILE A 136 9.36 -4.15 -10.74
C ILE A 136 7.88 -4.08 -11.14
N LYS A 137 7.54 -4.33 -12.41
CA LYS A 137 6.14 -4.37 -12.87
C LYS A 137 5.31 -5.41 -12.12
N GLN A 138 5.86 -6.59 -11.96
CA GLN A 138 5.21 -7.66 -11.19
C GLN A 138 5.00 -7.24 -9.74
N TRP A 139 6.03 -6.70 -9.10
CA TRP A 139 5.93 -6.21 -7.72
C TRP A 139 4.85 -5.14 -7.56
N VAL A 140 4.80 -4.15 -8.47
CA VAL A 140 3.78 -3.10 -8.49
C VAL A 140 2.37 -3.68 -8.62
N HIS A 141 2.18 -4.62 -9.56
CA HIS A 141 0.90 -5.29 -9.75
C HIS A 141 0.43 -6.02 -8.48
N GLU A 142 1.32 -6.79 -7.86
CA GLU A 142 1.00 -7.51 -6.62
C GLU A 142 0.74 -6.57 -5.42
N ALA A 143 1.46 -5.44 -5.34
CA ALA A 143 1.22 -4.43 -4.31
C ALA A 143 -0.16 -3.77 -4.47
N GLU A 144 -0.57 -3.47 -5.71
CA GLU A 144 -1.91 -2.95 -6.02
C GLU A 144 -3.02 -3.96 -5.68
N ALA A 145 -2.78 -5.25 -5.93
CA ALA A 145 -3.73 -6.33 -5.65
C ALA A 145 -3.82 -6.70 -4.16
N SER A 146 -2.90 -6.22 -3.32
CA SER A 146 -2.80 -6.61 -1.91
C SER A 146 -3.99 -6.20 -1.02
N GLY A 147 -4.84 -5.28 -1.48
CA GLY A 147 -5.91 -4.70 -0.67
C GLY A 147 -5.45 -3.68 0.40
N ILE A 148 -4.14 -3.48 0.58
CA ILE A 148 -3.58 -2.56 1.57
C ILE A 148 -3.37 -1.18 0.93
N GLN A 149 -4.07 -0.15 1.43
CA GLN A 149 -4.03 1.19 0.84
C GLN A 149 -2.62 1.77 0.73
N SER A 150 -1.82 1.67 1.78
CA SER A 150 -0.45 2.20 1.78
C SER A 150 0.47 1.50 0.76
N LEU A 151 0.24 0.22 0.45
CA LEU A 151 0.96 -0.47 -0.63
C LEU A 151 0.50 0.01 -2.01
N ARG A 152 -0.78 0.24 -2.20
CA ARG A 152 -1.32 0.81 -3.45
C ARG A 152 -0.77 2.20 -3.72
N ASP A 153 -0.78 3.06 -2.70
CA ASP A 153 -0.25 4.43 -2.81
C ASP A 153 1.25 4.41 -3.12
N PHE A 154 2.00 3.48 -2.53
CA PHE A 154 3.41 3.33 -2.82
C PHE A 154 3.67 2.74 -4.22
N ALA A 155 2.85 1.81 -4.70
CA ALA A 155 2.93 1.30 -6.06
C ALA A 155 2.69 2.41 -7.09
N GLU A 156 1.72 3.27 -6.86
CA GLU A 156 1.47 4.46 -7.69
C GLU A 156 2.64 5.43 -7.65
N HIS A 157 3.22 5.66 -6.47
CA HIS A 157 4.43 6.46 -6.33
C HIS A 157 5.60 5.90 -7.17
N LEU A 158 5.78 4.58 -7.23
CA LEU A 158 6.80 3.96 -8.07
C LEU A 158 6.54 4.14 -9.57
N ARG A 159 5.27 4.14 -10.01
CA ARG A 159 4.91 4.38 -11.43
C ARG A 159 5.29 5.76 -11.91
N THR A 160 5.31 6.73 -11.01
CA THR A 160 5.61 8.14 -11.30
C THR A 160 6.99 8.57 -10.84
N TYR A 161 7.80 7.61 -10.37
CA TYR A 161 9.12 7.90 -9.83
C TYR A 161 10.06 8.46 -10.89
N SER A 162 10.71 9.56 -10.57
CA SER A 162 11.75 10.15 -11.42
C SER A 162 12.91 10.65 -10.57
N LEU A 163 14.09 10.69 -11.17
CA LEU A 163 15.30 11.24 -10.53
C LEU A 163 15.27 12.79 -10.38
N ARG A 164 14.37 13.44 -11.11
CA ARG A 164 14.25 14.89 -11.06
C ARG A 164 13.35 15.27 -9.89
N PRO A 165 13.81 16.10 -8.94
CA PRO A 165 12.90 16.72 -7.97
C PRO A 165 11.84 17.47 -8.76
N SER A 166 10.57 17.28 -8.39
CA SER A 166 9.47 18.09 -8.92
C SER A 166 9.80 19.54 -8.58
N VAL A 167 10.20 20.32 -9.56
CA VAL A 167 10.32 21.77 -9.41
C VAL A 167 8.90 22.27 -9.26
N THR A 168 8.48 22.55 -8.03
CA THR A 168 7.23 23.27 -7.80
C THR A 168 7.47 24.70 -8.30
N PRO A 169 6.77 25.18 -9.34
CA PRO A 169 6.87 26.58 -9.73
C PRO A 169 6.39 27.42 -8.55
N ALA A 170 7.21 28.40 -8.17
CA ALA A 170 6.89 29.39 -7.16
C ALA A 170 5.74 30.31 -7.62
#